data_984dc3628605d4f9d52c9b8e83200678
#
_entry.id   984dc3628605d4f9d52c9b8e83200678
#
_cell.length_a   1.000
_cell.length_b   1.000
_cell.length_c   1.000
_cell.angle_alpha   90.00
_cell.angle_beta   90.00
_cell.angle_gamma   90.00
#
_symmetry.space_group_name_H-M   'P 1'
#
loop_
_entity.id
_entity.type
_entity.pdbx_description
1 polymer ?
#
loop_
_entity_poly.entity_id
_entity_poly.type
_entity_poly.pdbx_seq_one_letter_code
_entity_poly.pdbx_strand_id
1 'polypeptide(L)'
;MKLALALTLLAAPAVAQDLLFFHAPSGNIHCMIATGDWAEARCDIMQLTSKIPPAPADCDLDWGHAFAIGPQDNQGARACVGDTVADPNGMTLAYGDHVDLGGFRCSSESTGMTCTNPAGHGFTIAKATQKLF
;
A
#
# COMPACT_ATOMS: atom_id res chain seq x y z
N MET A 1 27.46 49.98 20.44
CA MET A 1 27.17 49.16 19.24
C MET A 1 26.46 47.89 19.65
N LYS A 2 25.16 47.77 19.34
CA LYS A 2 24.40 46.53 19.62
C LYS A 2 24.39 45.70 18.32
N LEU A 3 25.08 44.56 18.30
CA LEU A 3 25.00 43.61 17.21
C LEU A 3 23.67 42.86 17.33
N ALA A 4 22.76 43.06 16.38
CA ALA A 4 21.56 42.27 16.23
C ALA A 4 21.93 40.99 15.43
N LEU A 5 21.89 39.84 16.08
CA LEU A 5 22.08 38.54 15.45
C LEU A 5 20.76 38.16 14.74
N ALA A 6 20.74 38.25 13.41
CA ALA A 6 19.60 37.82 12.61
C ALA A 6 19.61 36.26 12.53
N LEU A 7 18.64 35.64 13.16
CA LEU A 7 18.44 34.20 13.09
C LEU A 7 17.65 33.87 11.82
N THR A 8 18.34 33.41 10.77
CA THR A 8 17.69 32.92 9.55
C THR A 8 17.12 31.53 9.81
N LEU A 9 15.82 31.42 9.91
CA LEU A 9 15.11 30.13 9.89
C LEU A 9 15.15 29.58 8.46
N LEU A 10 15.92 28.52 8.25
CA LEU A 10 15.87 27.68 7.05
C LEU A 10 14.62 26.82 7.13
N ALA A 11 13.57 27.18 6.39
CA ALA A 11 12.41 26.31 6.21
C ALA A 11 12.83 25.13 5.31
N ALA A 12 12.82 23.91 5.87
CA ALA A 12 12.98 22.71 5.07
C ALA A 12 11.75 22.53 4.16
N PRO A 13 11.92 22.11 2.89
CA PRO A 13 10.79 21.87 2.00
C PRO A 13 9.96 20.70 2.58
N ALA A 14 8.66 20.94 2.81
CA ALA A 14 7.73 19.87 3.16
C ALA A 14 7.57 18.96 1.95
N VAL A 15 7.83 17.64 2.12
CA VAL A 15 7.54 16.65 1.08
C VAL A 15 6.03 16.44 1.07
N ALA A 16 5.37 16.77 -0.06
CA ALA A 16 3.95 16.53 -0.24
C ALA A 16 3.68 15.02 -0.27
N GLN A 17 2.68 14.57 0.50
CA GLN A 17 2.20 13.19 0.48
C GLN A 17 1.04 13.08 -0.50
N ASP A 18 1.17 12.21 -1.51
CA ASP A 18 0.09 11.85 -2.43
C ASP A 18 -0.52 10.53 -1.98
N LEU A 19 -1.84 10.43 -2.14
CA LEU A 19 -2.63 9.23 -1.85
C LEU A 19 -3.50 8.90 -3.06
N LEU A 20 -3.49 7.64 -3.47
CA LEU A 20 -4.33 7.11 -4.53
C LEU A 20 -5.08 5.89 -4.01
N PHE A 21 -6.42 5.97 -3.97
CA PHE A 21 -7.29 4.87 -3.57
C PHE A 21 -7.97 4.27 -4.80
N PHE A 22 -8.00 2.95 -4.88
CA PHE A 22 -8.63 2.22 -5.97
C PHE A 22 -9.07 0.83 -5.51
N HIS A 23 -9.90 0.18 -6.32
CA HIS A 23 -10.38 -1.17 -6.03
C HIS A 23 -10.52 -1.99 -7.31
N ALA A 24 -10.47 -3.30 -7.15
CA ALA A 24 -10.79 -4.23 -8.24
C ALA A 24 -12.28 -4.16 -8.61
N PRO A 25 -12.65 -4.47 -9.86
CA PRO A 25 -14.06 -4.45 -10.29
C PRO A 25 -14.99 -5.33 -9.45
N SER A 26 -14.47 -6.43 -8.89
CA SER A 26 -15.24 -7.32 -8.00
C SER A 26 -15.63 -6.66 -6.65
N GLY A 27 -14.96 -5.58 -6.25
CA GLY A 27 -15.09 -5.00 -4.92
C GLY A 27 -14.47 -5.82 -3.80
N ASN A 28 -13.78 -6.91 -4.09
CA ASN A 28 -13.15 -7.76 -3.08
C ASN A 28 -11.77 -7.29 -2.65
N ILE A 29 -11.09 -6.50 -3.48
CA ILE A 29 -9.74 -5.99 -3.22
C ILE A 29 -9.77 -4.47 -3.30
N HIS A 30 -9.39 -3.82 -2.21
CA HIS A 30 -9.27 -2.37 -2.10
C HIS A 30 -7.82 -2.01 -1.82
N CYS A 31 -7.29 -1.02 -2.53
CA CYS A 31 -5.88 -0.67 -2.48
C CYS A 31 -5.66 0.82 -2.28
N MET A 32 -4.49 1.13 -1.79
CA MET A 32 -3.96 2.49 -1.66
C MET A 32 -2.49 2.49 -2.06
N ILE A 33 -2.06 3.52 -2.76
CA ILE A 33 -0.65 3.89 -2.89
C ILE A 33 -0.45 5.22 -2.18
N ALA A 34 0.50 5.27 -1.27
CA ALA A 34 0.94 6.47 -0.58
C ALA A 34 2.38 6.81 -0.96
N THR A 35 2.70 8.09 -1.02
CA THR A 35 4.06 8.61 -1.21
C THR A 35 4.52 9.38 0.03
N GLY A 36 5.75 9.90 0.02
CA GLY A 36 6.29 10.68 1.14
C GLY A 36 6.82 9.79 2.27
N ASP A 37 6.71 10.26 3.50
CA ASP A 37 7.29 9.60 4.68
C ASP A 37 6.64 8.23 4.99
N TRP A 38 5.41 8.01 4.52
CA TRP A 38 4.64 6.78 4.71
C TRP A 38 4.45 6.04 3.38
N ALA A 39 5.46 6.11 2.49
CA ALA A 39 5.37 5.51 1.17
C ALA A 39 5.15 4.00 1.26
N GLU A 40 4.04 3.53 0.69
CA GLU A 40 3.71 2.11 0.54
C GLU A 40 2.65 1.90 -0.53
N ALA A 41 2.60 0.71 -1.07
CA ALA A 41 1.42 0.17 -1.73
C ALA A 41 0.80 -0.89 -0.81
N ARG A 42 -0.48 -0.74 -0.52
CA ARG A 42 -1.24 -1.64 0.35
C ARG A 42 -2.56 -2.02 -0.29
N CYS A 43 -2.91 -3.29 -0.16
CA CYS A 43 -4.24 -3.80 -0.53
C CYS A 43 -4.85 -4.62 0.60
N ASP A 44 -6.14 -4.39 0.81
CA ASP A 44 -6.96 -5.19 1.72
C ASP A 44 -7.90 -6.07 0.89
N ILE A 45 -7.96 -7.35 1.19
CA ILE A 45 -8.88 -8.30 0.57
C ILE A 45 -10.01 -8.65 1.54
N MET A 46 -11.26 -8.47 1.10
CA MET A 46 -12.41 -8.62 1.98
C MET A 46 -12.71 -10.08 2.29
N GLN A 47 -12.65 -10.95 1.29
CA GLN A 47 -12.94 -12.37 1.40
C GLN A 47 -11.79 -13.21 0.90
N LEU A 48 -11.35 -14.14 1.72
CA LEU A 48 -10.34 -15.17 1.43
C LEU A 48 -10.95 -16.55 1.55
N THR A 49 -10.55 -17.46 0.66
CA THR A 49 -10.85 -18.90 0.77
C THR A 49 -9.61 -19.72 1.15
N SER A 50 -8.42 -19.11 1.06
CA SER A 50 -7.18 -19.70 1.54
C SER A 50 -7.06 -19.68 3.05
N LYS A 51 -6.26 -20.58 3.60
CA LYS A 51 -5.95 -20.59 5.03
C LYS A 51 -5.09 -19.38 5.38
N ILE A 52 -5.50 -18.65 6.41
CA ILE A 52 -4.71 -17.54 6.97
C ILE A 52 -3.64 -18.15 7.90
N PRO A 53 -2.35 -17.84 7.69
CA PRO A 53 -1.30 -18.28 8.60
C PRO A 53 -1.47 -17.64 9.99
N PRO A 54 -0.93 -18.25 11.06
CA PRO A 54 -0.96 -17.66 12.38
C PRO A 54 -0.37 -16.25 12.40
N ALA A 55 -0.98 -15.34 13.18
CA ALA A 55 -0.47 -14.01 13.37
C ALA A 55 0.89 -14.04 14.09
N PRO A 56 1.82 -13.11 13.78
CA PRO A 56 3.01 -12.90 14.58
C PRO A 56 2.65 -12.59 16.03
N ALA A 57 3.51 -13.01 16.98
CA ALA A 57 3.25 -12.83 18.41
C ALA A 57 3.13 -11.35 18.84
N ASP A 58 3.72 -10.44 18.07
CA ASP A 58 3.69 -8.98 18.28
C ASP A 58 2.55 -8.26 17.52
N CYS A 59 1.68 -8.99 16.81
CA CYS A 59 0.54 -8.42 16.14
C CYS A 59 -0.65 -8.30 17.11
N ASP A 60 -0.93 -7.07 17.57
CA ASP A 60 -2.06 -6.73 18.44
C ASP A 60 -3.27 -6.17 17.67
N LEU A 61 -3.19 -6.11 16.33
CA LEU A 61 -4.21 -5.58 15.44
C LEU A 61 -4.78 -6.70 14.57
N ASP A 62 -5.52 -6.34 13.52
CA ASP A 62 -6.10 -7.32 12.60
C ASP A 62 -5.02 -7.96 11.73
N TRP A 63 -5.19 -9.26 11.48
CA TRP A 63 -4.27 -10.06 10.71
C TRP A 63 -4.99 -10.90 9.66
N GLY A 64 -4.37 -11.00 8.50
CA GLY A 64 -4.78 -11.97 7.50
C GLY A 64 -5.25 -11.38 6.18
N HIS A 65 -5.76 -10.17 6.17
CA HIS A 65 -6.44 -9.59 5.02
C HIS A 65 -5.70 -8.44 4.34
N ALA A 66 -4.70 -7.84 4.98
CA ALA A 66 -3.92 -6.73 4.44
C ALA A 66 -2.55 -7.19 3.95
N PHE A 67 -2.12 -6.62 2.82
CA PHE A 67 -0.83 -6.88 2.18
C PHE A 67 -0.19 -5.57 1.80
N ALA A 68 1.12 -5.43 2.06
CA ALA A 68 1.83 -4.19 1.83
C ALA A 68 3.24 -4.42 1.29
N ILE A 69 3.76 -3.42 0.61
CA ILE A 69 5.14 -3.32 0.15
C ILE A 69 5.62 -1.89 0.30
N GLY A 70 6.72 -1.69 1.03
CA GLY A 70 7.41 -0.41 1.14
C GLY A 70 8.38 -0.17 -0.03
N PRO A 71 8.91 1.06 -0.16
CA PRO A 71 9.71 1.45 -1.33
C PRO A 71 11.05 0.70 -1.40
N GLN A 72 11.58 0.21 -0.29
CA GLN A 72 12.87 -0.47 -0.19
C GLN A 72 12.77 -1.89 0.35
N ASP A 73 11.55 -2.41 0.51
CA ASP A 73 11.36 -3.77 0.98
C ASP A 73 11.83 -4.79 -0.07
N ASN A 74 12.39 -5.89 0.39
CA ASN A 74 12.88 -6.96 -0.47
C ASN A 74 11.80 -8.02 -0.77
N GLN A 75 10.66 -7.92 -0.13
CA GLN A 75 9.53 -8.82 -0.32
C GLN A 75 8.24 -8.15 0.18
N GLY A 76 7.14 -8.41 -0.52
CA GLY A 76 5.81 -8.08 -0.02
C GLY A 76 5.50 -8.84 1.27
N ALA A 77 4.64 -8.28 2.09
CA ALA A 77 4.28 -8.87 3.37
C ALA A 77 2.78 -8.80 3.63
N ARG A 78 2.29 -9.76 4.39
CA ARG A 78 1.00 -9.64 5.07
C ARG A 78 1.15 -8.64 6.21
N ALA A 79 0.25 -7.68 6.32
CA ALA A 79 0.36 -6.58 7.26
C ALA A 79 -0.55 -6.77 8.49
N CYS A 80 -0.04 -6.36 9.66
CA CYS A 80 -0.80 -6.24 10.89
C CYS A 80 -1.34 -4.82 10.99
N VAL A 81 -2.65 -4.63 10.80
CA VAL A 81 -3.28 -3.32 10.67
C VAL A 81 -4.63 -3.29 11.38
N GLY A 82 -5.01 -2.13 11.92
CA GLY A 82 -6.28 -1.92 12.62
C GLY A 82 -7.30 -1.08 11.86
N ASP A 83 -6.96 -0.66 10.64
CA ASP A 83 -7.80 0.16 9.76
C ASP A 83 -8.00 -0.52 8.41
N THR A 84 -8.73 0.12 7.51
CA THR A 84 -8.92 -0.32 6.13
C THR A 84 -8.51 0.77 5.14
N VAL A 85 -8.03 0.35 3.96
CA VAL A 85 -7.79 1.25 2.82
C VAL A 85 -8.98 1.31 1.86
N ALA A 86 -10.07 0.64 2.18
CA ALA A 86 -11.30 0.74 1.40
C ALA A 86 -11.85 2.18 1.49
N ASP A 87 -11.89 2.86 0.34
CA ASP A 87 -12.42 4.21 0.21
C ASP A 87 -13.63 4.19 -0.72
N PRO A 88 -14.81 4.68 -0.27
CA PRO A 88 -16.01 4.72 -1.11
C PRO A 88 -15.85 5.62 -2.34
N ASN A 89 -14.90 6.56 -2.33
CA ASN A 89 -14.56 7.42 -3.45
C ASN A 89 -13.37 6.91 -4.28
N GLY A 90 -12.81 5.75 -3.94
CA GLY A 90 -11.74 5.11 -4.68
C GLY A 90 -12.18 4.77 -6.10
N MET A 91 -11.25 4.94 -7.07
CA MET A 91 -11.52 4.61 -8.45
C MET A 91 -11.58 3.09 -8.67
N THR A 92 -12.39 2.64 -9.61
CA THR A 92 -12.35 1.26 -10.09
C THR A 92 -11.16 1.10 -11.03
N LEU A 93 -10.25 0.18 -10.72
CA LEU A 93 -9.17 -0.20 -11.62
C LEU A 93 -9.62 -1.40 -12.46
N ALA A 94 -9.99 -1.14 -13.71
CA ALA A 94 -10.49 -2.17 -14.61
C ALA A 94 -9.48 -3.30 -14.80
N TYR A 95 -9.95 -4.52 -15.04
CA TYR A 95 -9.08 -5.64 -15.38
C TYR A 95 -8.29 -5.34 -16.66
N GLY A 96 -6.99 -5.60 -16.61
CA GLY A 96 -6.03 -5.26 -17.66
C GLY A 96 -5.37 -3.89 -17.50
N ASP A 97 -5.85 -3.06 -16.57
CA ASP A 97 -5.29 -1.74 -16.31
C ASP A 97 -4.32 -1.76 -15.12
N HIS A 98 -3.51 -0.74 -15.04
CA HIS A 98 -2.61 -0.50 -13.91
C HIS A 98 -2.57 0.98 -13.52
N VAL A 99 -2.10 1.23 -12.32
CA VAL A 99 -1.79 2.58 -11.81
C VAL A 99 -0.34 2.62 -11.35
N ASP A 100 0.29 3.77 -11.55
CA ASP A 100 1.64 4.07 -11.10
C ASP A 100 1.62 5.32 -10.23
N LEU A 101 2.28 5.27 -9.08
CA LEU A 101 2.49 6.43 -8.23
C LEU A 101 3.74 6.23 -7.36
N GLY A 102 4.64 7.21 -7.35
CA GLY A 102 5.82 7.20 -6.46
C GLY A 102 6.75 6.01 -6.66
N GLY A 103 6.80 5.42 -7.85
CA GLY A 103 7.58 4.22 -8.16
C GLY A 103 6.87 2.90 -7.87
N PHE A 104 5.72 2.93 -7.20
CA PHE A 104 4.86 1.76 -7.05
C PHE A 104 3.99 1.56 -8.29
N ARG A 105 3.71 0.31 -8.61
CA ARG A 105 2.75 -0.09 -9.64
C ARG A 105 1.79 -1.12 -9.09
N CYS A 106 0.48 -0.91 -9.30
CA CYS A 106 -0.52 -1.93 -9.06
C CYS A 106 -1.26 -2.25 -10.35
N SER A 107 -1.36 -3.52 -10.68
CA SER A 107 -2.02 -4.04 -11.89
C SER A 107 -3.23 -4.88 -11.50
N SER A 108 -4.37 -4.62 -12.13
CA SER A 108 -5.63 -5.33 -11.88
C SER A 108 -5.85 -6.37 -12.98
N GLU A 109 -6.03 -7.62 -12.57
CA GLU A 109 -6.36 -8.73 -13.44
C GLU A 109 -7.52 -9.53 -12.84
N SER A 110 -8.25 -10.27 -13.66
CA SER A 110 -9.31 -11.17 -13.17
C SER A 110 -8.75 -12.26 -12.24
N THR A 111 -7.45 -12.55 -12.34
CA THR A 111 -6.70 -13.52 -11.53
C THR A 111 -6.12 -12.93 -10.24
N GLY A 112 -6.24 -11.63 -10.01
CA GLY A 112 -5.77 -10.98 -8.80
C GLY A 112 -5.22 -9.57 -9.01
N MET A 113 -4.85 -8.94 -7.91
CA MET A 113 -4.19 -7.64 -7.87
C MET A 113 -2.71 -7.83 -7.56
N THR A 114 -1.84 -7.27 -8.39
CA THR A 114 -0.38 -7.29 -8.19
C THR A 114 0.12 -5.88 -7.93
N CYS A 115 0.79 -5.68 -6.80
CA CYS A 115 1.46 -4.42 -6.49
C CYS A 115 2.96 -4.66 -6.31
N THR A 116 3.77 -3.80 -6.90
CA THR A 116 5.24 -3.87 -6.83
C THR A 116 5.83 -2.53 -6.45
N ASN A 117 6.99 -2.58 -5.78
CA ASN A 117 7.84 -1.42 -5.54
C ASN A 117 8.83 -1.18 -6.71
N PRO A 118 9.66 -0.12 -6.67
CA PRO A 118 10.61 0.16 -7.76
C PRO A 118 11.58 -0.97 -8.08
N ALA A 119 11.92 -1.83 -7.11
CA ALA A 119 12.80 -2.97 -7.30
C ALA A 119 12.08 -4.23 -7.83
N GLY A 120 10.77 -4.20 -7.99
CA GLY A 120 9.97 -5.32 -8.50
C GLY A 120 9.54 -6.33 -7.45
N HIS A 121 9.71 -6.02 -6.16
CA HIS A 121 9.20 -6.82 -5.06
C HIS A 121 7.76 -6.40 -4.72
N GLY A 122 6.96 -7.32 -4.21
CA GLY A 122 5.59 -7.01 -3.89
C GLY A 122 4.73 -8.23 -3.58
N PHE A 123 3.49 -8.17 -4.02
CA PHE A 123 2.52 -9.23 -3.80
C PHE A 123 1.54 -9.35 -4.96
N THR A 124 1.01 -10.55 -5.14
CA THR A 124 -0.17 -10.82 -5.97
C THR A 124 -1.21 -11.49 -5.10
N ILE A 125 -2.39 -10.87 -4.97
CA ILE A 125 -3.46 -11.37 -4.12
C ILE A 125 -4.73 -11.62 -4.92
N ALA A 126 -5.33 -12.76 -4.63
CA ALA A 126 -6.64 -13.19 -5.09
C ALA A 126 -7.35 -13.91 -3.95
N LYS A 127 -8.65 -14.15 -4.09
CA LYS A 127 -9.47 -14.80 -3.06
C LYS A 127 -8.90 -16.14 -2.60
N ALA A 128 -8.40 -16.95 -3.55
CA ALA A 128 -7.90 -18.31 -3.27
C ALA A 128 -6.39 -18.38 -3.03
N THR A 129 -5.62 -17.39 -3.48
CA THR A 129 -4.15 -17.43 -3.44
C THR A 129 -3.56 -16.08 -3.14
N GLN A 130 -2.48 -16.07 -2.36
CA GLN A 130 -1.68 -14.88 -2.08
C GLN A 130 -0.21 -15.25 -2.25
N LYS A 131 0.47 -14.51 -3.10
CA LYS A 131 1.89 -14.68 -3.41
C LYS A 131 2.66 -13.45 -2.95
N LEU A 132 3.69 -13.66 -2.16
CA LEU A 132 4.61 -12.63 -1.68
C LEU A 132 5.98 -12.85 -2.35
N PHE A 133 6.55 -11.80 -2.91
CA PHE A 133 7.82 -11.89 -3.65
C PHE A 133 8.65 -10.61 -3.57
#